data_dcf23d07127dba664c54ec91fa4565c0
#
_entry.id   dcf23d07127dba664c54ec91fa4565c0
#
_cell.length_a   1.000
_cell.length_b   1.000
_cell.length_c   1.000
_cell.angle_alpha   90.00
_cell.angle_beta   90.00
_cell.angle_gamma   90.00
#
_symmetry.space_group_name_H-M   'P 1'
#
loop_
_entity.id
_entity.type
_entity.pdbx_description
1 polymer ?
#
loop_
_entity_poly.entity_id
_entity_poly.type
_entity_poly.pdbx_seq_one_letter_code
_entity_poly.pdbx_strand_id
1 'polypeptide(L)'
;MTAPESPRRAIVVSAAWEATWPLVAEALHATWSATGSVAVVRADAQSWATVGEVVRTAGFDPSQVVHLASLGVPMAPGDLEYLPSLREVALSPRSGYGSGLTDDLAAAFAVEGIRHHAHVAEGFWGQSVAEYALALTLCGLRRIPQLHQAMQSDPRVWDYAPDGGDRAYSHRGAQFGDDDRFASGTVAGKRVRIVGAGNIASRYASFCVALGADVAAYDPYAAEPAFHRAGARREWHLDRLVADAEIFAPLVPLMPATRGLVTAAHVDALPHGCLVIWATRAGVTDTEAVRRRVLADEVSLAADVFDVEPVPAGDPLLGRANVVHTPHNAGRTRHANAEWARQLAAQFTDL
;
A
#
# COMPACT_ATOMS: atom_id res chain seq x y z
N MET A 1 -28.91 -40.48 1.40
CA MET A 1 -28.08 -39.26 1.17
C MET A 1 -28.60 -38.24 2.17
N THR A 2 -27.79 -37.94 3.21
CA THR A 2 -28.11 -36.85 4.13
C THR A 2 -28.03 -35.53 3.34
N ALA A 3 -29.03 -34.64 3.50
CA ALA A 3 -28.93 -33.30 2.92
C ALA A 3 -27.60 -32.64 3.32
N PRO A 4 -26.94 -31.92 2.41
CA PRO A 4 -25.72 -31.21 2.77
C PRO A 4 -26.02 -30.29 3.95
N GLU A 5 -25.21 -30.35 4.97
CA GLU A 5 -25.32 -29.53 6.17
C GLU A 5 -25.26 -28.04 5.75
N SER A 6 -26.23 -27.25 6.17
CA SER A 6 -26.26 -25.82 5.84
C SER A 6 -25.04 -25.12 6.40
N PRO A 7 -24.41 -24.22 5.63
CA PRO A 7 -23.16 -23.60 6.05
C PRO A 7 -23.36 -22.70 7.28
N ARG A 8 -22.53 -22.89 8.29
CA ARG A 8 -22.52 -22.03 9.49
C ARG A 8 -21.66 -20.79 9.34
N ARG A 9 -20.83 -20.74 8.28
CA ARG A 9 -19.98 -19.61 7.91
C ARG A 9 -20.33 -19.13 6.51
N ALA A 10 -20.34 -17.81 6.33
CA ALA A 10 -20.57 -17.21 5.02
C ALA A 10 -19.54 -16.10 4.73
N ILE A 11 -19.09 -16.06 3.49
CA ILE A 11 -18.26 -14.99 2.93
C ILE A 11 -19.10 -14.34 1.82
N VAL A 12 -19.38 -13.06 1.97
CA VAL A 12 -20.07 -12.26 0.96
C VAL A 12 -19.07 -11.26 0.41
N VAL A 13 -18.81 -11.31 -0.89
CA VAL A 13 -17.78 -10.46 -1.52
C VAL A 13 -18.34 -9.75 -2.74
N SER A 14 -18.06 -8.44 -2.87
CA SER A 14 -18.41 -7.70 -4.08
C SER A 14 -17.30 -7.84 -5.13
N ALA A 15 -17.69 -7.88 -6.42
CA ALA A 15 -16.74 -7.96 -7.52
C ALA A 15 -15.78 -6.78 -7.56
N ALA A 16 -16.21 -5.58 -7.15
CA ALA A 16 -15.33 -4.40 -7.06
C ALA A 16 -14.25 -4.55 -5.99
N TRP A 17 -14.60 -5.14 -4.84
CA TRP A 17 -13.65 -5.42 -3.77
C TRP A 17 -12.68 -6.54 -4.16
N GLU A 18 -13.20 -7.61 -4.76
CA GLU A 18 -12.40 -8.75 -5.25
C GLU A 18 -11.44 -8.34 -6.37
N ALA A 19 -11.82 -7.38 -7.24
CA ALA A 19 -10.90 -6.81 -8.23
C ALA A 19 -9.68 -6.10 -7.60
N THR A 20 -9.85 -5.58 -6.38
CA THR A 20 -8.77 -4.93 -5.63
C THR A 20 -7.94 -5.93 -4.81
N TRP A 21 -8.60 -6.93 -4.21
CA TRP A 21 -8.01 -7.94 -3.33
C TRP A 21 -8.41 -9.36 -3.78
N PRO A 22 -7.84 -9.84 -4.89
CA PRO A 22 -8.40 -10.97 -5.64
C PRO A 22 -8.29 -12.33 -4.93
N LEU A 23 -7.50 -12.43 -3.88
CA LEU A 23 -7.22 -13.73 -3.23
C LEU A 23 -7.69 -13.80 -1.77
N VAL A 24 -8.25 -12.73 -1.20
CA VAL A 24 -8.63 -12.74 0.24
C VAL A 24 -9.83 -13.65 0.47
N ALA A 25 -10.86 -13.58 -0.39
CA ALA A 25 -12.04 -14.43 -0.24
C ALA A 25 -11.70 -15.93 -0.34
N GLU A 26 -10.85 -16.31 -1.31
CA GLU A 26 -10.37 -17.69 -1.47
C GLU A 26 -9.51 -18.15 -0.29
N ALA A 27 -8.61 -17.30 0.18
CA ALA A 27 -7.75 -17.64 1.32
C ALA A 27 -8.56 -17.79 2.62
N LEU A 28 -9.56 -16.92 2.83
CA LEU A 28 -10.48 -17.02 3.97
C LEU A 28 -11.34 -18.28 3.87
N HIS A 29 -11.88 -18.56 2.67
CA HIS A 29 -12.63 -19.80 2.40
C HIS A 29 -11.78 -21.03 2.70
N ALA A 30 -10.55 -21.09 2.21
CA ALA A 30 -9.65 -22.21 2.48
C ALA A 30 -9.38 -22.40 3.98
N THR A 31 -9.17 -21.31 4.72
CA THR A 31 -8.95 -21.34 6.16
C THR A 31 -10.18 -21.87 6.91
N TRP A 32 -11.35 -21.35 6.61
CA TRP A 32 -12.59 -21.72 7.28
C TRP A 32 -13.09 -23.12 6.91
N SER A 33 -12.89 -23.54 5.66
CA SER A 33 -13.29 -24.87 5.18
C SER A 33 -12.48 -26.01 5.81
N ALA A 34 -11.35 -25.72 6.42
CA ALA A 34 -10.58 -26.72 7.17
C ALA A 34 -11.30 -27.21 8.43
N THR A 35 -12.28 -26.45 8.94
CA THR A 35 -12.98 -26.75 10.20
C THR A 35 -14.51 -26.76 10.06
N GLY A 36 -15.06 -26.65 8.85
CA GLY A 36 -16.52 -26.71 8.65
C GLY A 36 -16.98 -26.26 7.26
N SER A 37 -18.29 -26.31 7.04
CA SER A 37 -18.91 -25.87 5.80
C SER A 37 -18.95 -24.35 5.70
N VAL A 38 -18.60 -23.81 4.53
CA VAL A 38 -18.52 -22.36 4.24
C VAL A 38 -19.25 -22.05 2.94
N ALA A 39 -20.16 -21.08 2.96
CA ALA A 39 -20.72 -20.50 1.75
C ALA A 39 -19.90 -19.31 1.27
N VAL A 40 -19.70 -19.22 -0.04
CA VAL A 40 -19.10 -18.02 -0.67
C VAL A 40 -20.09 -17.45 -1.66
N VAL A 41 -20.48 -16.21 -1.47
CA VAL A 41 -21.44 -15.50 -2.33
C VAL A 41 -20.77 -14.29 -2.94
N ARG A 42 -20.77 -14.24 -4.28
CA ARG A 42 -20.23 -13.10 -5.03
C ARG A 42 -21.37 -12.20 -5.47
N ALA A 43 -21.39 -10.97 -4.95
CA ALA A 43 -22.34 -9.95 -5.37
C ALA A 43 -21.85 -9.27 -6.65
N ASP A 44 -22.80 -8.95 -7.55
CA ASP A 44 -22.50 -8.26 -8.81
C ASP A 44 -21.81 -6.90 -8.55
N ALA A 45 -20.90 -6.51 -9.44
CA ALA A 45 -20.11 -5.26 -9.36
C ALA A 45 -21.00 -4.01 -9.33
N GLN A 46 -22.16 -4.06 -9.98
CA GLN A 46 -23.11 -2.95 -10.05
C GLN A 46 -24.22 -3.02 -8.99
N SER A 47 -24.26 -4.07 -8.20
CA SER A 47 -25.28 -4.24 -7.16
C SER A 47 -25.03 -3.28 -5.99
N TRP A 48 -26.08 -2.53 -5.61
CA TRP A 48 -26.16 -1.80 -4.35
C TRP A 48 -26.83 -2.62 -3.25
N ALA A 49 -27.00 -3.91 -3.49
CA ALA A 49 -27.63 -4.83 -2.56
C ALA A 49 -26.86 -4.87 -1.23
N THR A 50 -27.63 -5.03 -0.15
CA THR A 50 -27.07 -5.28 1.19
C THR A 50 -26.73 -6.75 1.36
N VAL A 51 -26.03 -7.07 2.43
CA VAL A 51 -25.72 -8.47 2.80
C VAL A 51 -26.98 -9.33 2.85
N GLY A 52 -28.07 -8.84 3.48
CA GLY A 52 -29.33 -9.58 3.61
C GLY A 52 -29.96 -9.90 2.25
N GLU A 53 -29.97 -8.94 1.34
CA GLU A 53 -30.49 -9.15 -0.02
C GLU A 53 -29.67 -10.19 -0.80
N VAL A 54 -28.33 -10.16 -0.64
CA VAL A 54 -27.44 -11.09 -1.30
C VAL A 54 -27.60 -12.52 -0.76
N VAL A 55 -27.60 -12.71 0.57
CA VAL A 55 -27.68 -14.05 1.17
C VAL A 55 -29.06 -14.69 0.96
N ARG A 56 -30.12 -13.89 0.87
CA ARG A 56 -31.47 -14.37 0.61
C ARG A 56 -31.63 -15.10 -0.72
N THR A 57 -30.80 -14.76 -1.71
CA THR A 57 -30.81 -15.34 -3.05
C THR A 57 -29.72 -16.38 -3.29
N ALA A 58 -28.91 -16.69 -2.28
CA ALA A 58 -27.64 -17.39 -2.44
C ALA A 58 -27.72 -18.93 -2.49
N GLY A 59 -28.92 -19.55 -2.46
CA GLY A 59 -29.08 -21.00 -2.63
C GLY A 59 -28.71 -21.84 -1.40
N PHE A 60 -28.55 -21.25 -0.23
CA PHE A 60 -28.41 -21.92 1.07
C PHE A 60 -29.33 -21.26 2.10
N ASP A 61 -29.54 -21.91 3.25
CA ASP A 61 -30.35 -21.33 4.34
C ASP A 61 -29.50 -20.33 5.16
N PRO A 62 -29.70 -19.01 5.01
CA PRO A 62 -28.93 -18.02 5.73
C PRO A 62 -29.21 -17.98 7.24
N SER A 63 -30.35 -18.57 7.69
CA SER A 63 -30.69 -18.62 9.11
C SER A 63 -29.71 -19.45 9.95
N GLN A 64 -28.91 -20.31 9.31
CA GLN A 64 -27.89 -21.14 9.96
C GLN A 64 -26.53 -20.47 10.09
N VAL A 65 -26.33 -19.31 9.47
CA VAL A 65 -25.07 -18.62 9.47
C VAL A 65 -24.77 -18.01 10.84
N VAL A 66 -23.67 -18.42 11.43
CA VAL A 66 -23.18 -17.95 12.74
C VAL A 66 -22.05 -16.94 12.58
N HIS A 67 -21.17 -17.15 11.60
CA HIS A 67 -20.05 -16.26 11.26
C HIS A 67 -20.19 -15.72 9.86
N LEU A 68 -20.02 -14.40 9.72
CA LEU A 68 -20.12 -13.70 8.43
C LEU A 68 -18.89 -12.82 8.20
N ALA A 69 -18.28 -12.93 7.03
CA ALA A 69 -17.34 -11.94 6.53
C ALA A 69 -17.93 -11.23 5.30
N SER A 70 -18.18 -9.94 5.40
CA SER A 70 -18.60 -9.12 4.26
C SER A 70 -17.43 -8.30 3.74
N LEU A 71 -17.06 -8.57 2.49
CA LEU A 71 -15.94 -7.99 1.79
C LEU A 71 -16.47 -7.03 0.71
N GLY A 72 -16.69 -5.79 1.10
CA GLY A 72 -17.16 -4.74 0.19
C GLY A 72 -18.67 -4.76 -0.13
N VAL A 73 -19.48 -5.55 0.58
CA VAL A 73 -20.94 -5.50 0.50
C VAL A 73 -21.47 -4.83 1.77
N PRO A 74 -22.26 -3.76 1.67
CA PRO A 74 -22.78 -3.06 2.85
C PRO A 74 -23.77 -3.93 3.62
N MET A 75 -23.82 -3.74 4.93
CA MET A 75 -24.82 -4.36 5.81
C MET A 75 -25.67 -3.26 6.46
N ALA A 76 -26.97 -3.53 6.57
CA ALA A 76 -27.94 -2.67 7.22
C ALA A 76 -28.58 -3.40 8.41
N PRO A 77 -29.12 -2.70 9.43
CA PRO A 77 -29.80 -3.35 10.56
C PRO A 77 -30.89 -4.33 10.17
N GLY A 78 -31.67 -4.03 9.11
CA GLY A 78 -32.72 -4.93 8.60
C GLY A 78 -32.21 -6.27 8.04
N ASP A 79 -30.93 -6.37 7.69
CA ASP A 79 -30.36 -7.62 7.19
C ASP A 79 -30.32 -8.73 8.25
N LEU A 80 -30.36 -8.35 9.55
CA LEU A 80 -30.37 -9.29 10.67
C LEU A 80 -31.60 -10.19 10.69
N GLU A 81 -32.71 -9.77 10.07
CA GLU A 81 -33.90 -10.61 9.91
C GLU A 81 -33.62 -11.89 9.13
N TYR A 82 -32.67 -11.87 8.21
CA TYR A 82 -32.24 -13.01 7.39
C TYR A 82 -31.15 -13.85 8.07
N LEU A 83 -30.54 -13.35 9.14
CA LEU A 83 -29.37 -13.92 9.80
C LEU A 83 -29.60 -14.11 11.33
N PRO A 84 -30.69 -14.76 11.77
CA PRO A 84 -31.06 -14.81 13.18
C PRO A 84 -30.08 -15.59 14.07
N SER A 85 -29.22 -16.41 13.46
CA SER A 85 -28.17 -17.15 14.18
C SER A 85 -26.82 -16.43 14.22
N LEU A 86 -26.70 -15.25 13.61
CA LEU A 86 -25.43 -14.53 13.51
C LEU A 86 -24.88 -14.18 14.90
N ARG A 87 -23.61 -14.49 15.15
CA ARG A 87 -22.90 -14.19 16.41
C ARG A 87 -21.67 -13.33 16.20
N GLU A 88 -20.99 -13.53 15.08
CA GLU A 88 -19.75 -12.80 14.77
C GLU A 88 -19.75 -12.35 13.32
N VAL A 89 -19.35 -11.10 13.12
CA VAL A 89 -19.32 -10.49 11.79
C VAL A 89 -18.07 -9.63 11.61
N ALA A 90 -17.48 -9.70 10.42
CA ALA A 90 -16.49 -8.76 9.95
C ALA A 90 -16.99 -8.02 8.73
N LEU A 91 -16.88 -6.71 8.72
CA LEU A 91 -17.33 -5.85 7.63
C LEU A 91 -16.15 -5.09 7.03
N SER A 92 -16.01 -5.14 5.71
CA SER A 92 -15.09 -4.28 4.96
C SER A 92 -15.91 -3.32 4.08
N PRO A 93 -15.61 -2.03 4.06
CA PRO A 93 -16.32 -1.09 3.21
C PRO A 93 -16.05 -1.39 1.73
N ARG A 94 -16.93 -0.92 0.85
CA ARG A 94 -16.83 -1.10 -0.60
C ARG A 94 -15.55 -0.48 -1.17
N SER A 95 -15.13 0.63 -0.59
CA SER A 95 -13.92 1.33 -0.96
C SER A 95 -13.31 2.01 0.26
N GLY A 96 -11.99 2.17 0.23
CA GLY A 96 -11.27 2.81 1.33
C GLY A 96 -10.93 1.88 2.48
N TYR A 97 -10.50 2.48 3.58
CA TYR A 97 -10.14 1.81 4.82
C TYR A 97 -11.20 2.12 5.88
N GLY A 98 -11.48 1.16 6.74
CA GLY A 98 -12.44 1.33 7.81
C GLY A 98 -13.18 0.02 8.10
N SER A 99 -14.09 0.06 9.07
CA SER A 99 -14.80 -1.13 9.51
C SER A 99 -16.07 -1.44 8.71
N GLY A 100 -16.55 -0.53 7.88
CA GLY A 100 -17.90 -0.65 7.27
C GLY A 100 -19.06 -0.61 8.28
N LEU A 101 -18.78 -0.40 9.57
CA LEU A 101 -19.75 -0.34 10.64
C LEU A 101 -20.30 1.09 10.78
N THR A 102 -21.63 1.23 10.68
CA THR A 102 -22.36 2.48 10.98
C THR A 102 -22.85 2.48 12.43
N ASP A 103 -23.17 3.65 12.98
CA ASP A 103 -23.68 3.78 14.35
C ASP A 103 -24.97 2.99 14.57
N ASP A 104 -25.91 3.02 13.60
CA ASP A 104 -27.16 2.27 13.65
C ASP A 104 -26.92 0.75 13.67
N LEU A 105 -25.96 0.29 12.85
CA LEU A 105 -25.60 -1.13 12.79
C LEU A 105 -24.87 -1.57 14.06
N ALA A 106 -24.02 -0.72 14.63
CA ALA A 106 -23.37 -0.97 15.92
C ALA A 106 -24.40 -1.10 17.05
N ALA A 107 -25.42 -0.24 17.08
CA ALA A 107 -26.51 -0.31 18.03
C ALA A 107 -27.31 -1.62 17.87
N ALA A 108 -27.65 -2.04 16.64
CA ALA A 108 -28.33 -3.28 16.35
C ALA A 108 -27.51 -4.50 16.81
N PHE A 109 -26.19 -4.53 16.53
CA PHE A 109 -25.30 -5.59 17.00
C PHE A 109 -25.24 -5.68 18.53
N ALA A 110 -25.24 -4.54 19.22
CA ALA A 110 -25.27 -4.51 20.68
C ALA A 110 -26.56 -5.12 21.26
N VAL A 111 -27.71 -4.86 20.64
CA VAL A 111 -29.01 -5.44 21.05
C VAL A 111 -29.02 -6.96 20.85
N GLU A 112 -28.54 -7.44 19.71
CA GLU A 112 -28.56 -8.87 19.35
C GLU A 112 -27.34 -9.65 19.91
N GLY A 113 -26.42 -8.99 20.61
CA GLY A 113 -25.22 -9.61 21.15
C GLY A 113 -24.23 -10.10 20.09
N ILE A 114 -24.22 -9.47 18.90
CA ILE A 114 -23.34 -9.80 17.79
C ILE A 114 -21.99 -9.12 17.99
N ARG A 115 -20.90 -9.90 17.90
CA ARG A 115 -19.55 -9.38 17.96
C ARG A 115 -19.09 -8.92 16.58
N HIS A 116 -18.69 -7.67 16.49
CA HIS A 116 -18.07 -7.12 15.28
C HIS A 116 -16.54 -7.20 15.36
N HIS A 117 -15.92 -7.74 14.32
CA HIS A 117 -14.48 -7.79 14.14
C HIS A 117 -14.04 -6.71 13.14
N ALA A 118 -13.11 -5.87 13.57
CA ALA A 118 -12.50 -4.87 12.69
C ALA A 118 -11.48 -5.53 11.76
N HIS A 119 -11.44 -5.09 10.51
CA HIS A 119 -10.29 -5.39 9.67
C HIS A 119 -9.07 -4.69 10.25
N VAL A 120 -8.17 -5.46 10.83
CA VAL A 120 -6.91 -4.94 11.35
C VAL A 120 -6.05 -4.59 10.15
N ALA A 121 -6.08 -3.31 9.76
CA ALA A 121 -5.29 -2.80 8.66
C ALA A 121 -3.78 -2.81 8.95
N GLU A 122 -3.40 -3.14 10.18
CA GLU A 122 -2.03 -3.09 10.63
C GLU A 122 -1.31 -4.39 10.29
N GLY A 123 -0.38 -4.32 9.38
CA GLY A 123 0.68 -5.32 9.25
C GLY A 123 0.66 -6.14 7.97
N PHE A 124 -0.45 -6.49 7.37
CA PHE A 124 -0.41 -7.46 6.28
C PHE A 124 0.19 -6.92 4.96
N TRP A 125 0.03 -5.63 4.64
CA TRP A 125 0.73 -5.01 3.51
C TRP A 125 2.01 -4.25 3.90
N GLY A 126 2.28 -4.08 5.20
CA GLY A 126 3.40 -3.28 5.68
C GLY A 126 4.75 -3.78 5.16
N GLN A 127 4.97 -5.08 5.17
CA GLN A 127 6.16 -5.71 4.62
C GLN A 127 6.26 -5.49 3.11
N SER A 128 5.19 -5.82 2.37
CA SER A 128 5.17 -5.72 0.91
C SER A 128 5.43 -4.31 0.41
N VAL A 129 4.76 -3.30 1.00
CA VAL A 129 4.94 -1.90 0.58
C VAL A 129 6.32 -1.37 0.99
N ALA A 130 6.86 -1.78 2.14
CA ALA A 130 8.21 -1.38 2.55
C ALA A 130 9.30 -1.97 1.64
N GLU A 131 9.17 -3.24 1.25
CA GLU A 131 10.05 -3.88 0.26
C GLU A 131 9.95 -3.18 -1.11
N TYR A 132 8.73 -2.82 -1.50
CA TYR A 132 8.51 -2.12 -2.76
C TYR A 132 9.09 -0.70 -2.75
N ALA A 133 8.96 0.03 -1.64
CA ALA A 133 9.61 1.33 -1.45
C ALA A 133 11.13 1.22 -1.54
N LEU A 134 11.73 0.15 -0.98
CA LEU A 134 13.15 -0.13 -1.14
C LEU A 134 13.51 -0.44 -2.60
N ALA A 135 12.71 -1.25 -3.29
CA ALA A 135 12.93 -1.56 -4.71
C ALA A 135 12.85 -0.28 -5.57
N LEU A 136 11.86 0.58 -5.34
CA LEU A 136 11.75 1.89 -5.98
C LEU A 136 12.98 2.75 -5.71
N THR A 137 13.47 2.77 -4.47
CA THR A 137 14.69 3.49 -4.08
C THR A 137 15.90 2.99 -4.88
N LEU A 138 16.12 1.69 -4.92
CA LEU A 138 17.23 1.08 -5.67
C LEU A 138 17.11 1.32 -7.19
N CYS A 139 15.89 1.21 -7.72
CA CYS A 139 15.60 1.51 -9.13
C CYS A 139 15.85 2.99 -9.47
N GLY A 140 15.46 3.91 -8.57
CA GLY A 140 15.68 5.35 -8.73
C GLY A 140 17.16 5.70 -8.70
N LEU A 141 17.89 5.23 -7.69
CA LEU A 141 19.34 5.48 -7.52
C LEU A 141 20.17 4.90 -8.68
N ARG A 142 19.77 3.77 -9.25
CA ARG A 142 20.56 3.04 -10.27
C ARG A 142 19.94 3.10 -11.66
N ARG A 143 18.79 3.74 -11.84
CA ARG A 143 18.07 3.89 -13.12
C ARG A 143 17.84 2.55 -13.82
N ILE A 144 17.55 1.48 -13.03
CA ILE A 144 17.46 0.11 -13.53
C ILE A 144 16.41 -0.04 -14.65
N PRO A 145 15.15 0.48 -14.52
CA PRO A 145 14.15 0.35 -15.56
C PRO A 145 14.54 1.05 -16.86
N GLN A 146 15.14 2.23 -16.77
CA GLN A 146 15.58 3.02 -17.93
C GLN A 146 16.71 2.31 -18.67
N LEU A 147 17.71 1.79 -17.94
CA LEU A 147 18.82 1.04 -18.53
C LEU A 147 18.32 -0.28 -19.14
N HIS A 148 17.42 -0.99 -18.47
CA HIS A 148 16.79 -2.19 -19.01
C HIS A 148 16.08 -1.91 -20.34
N GLN A 149 15.29 -0.84 -20.39
CA GLN A 149 14.59 -0.42 -21.61
C GLN A 149 15.58 -0.03 -22.72
N ALA A 150 16.59 0.76 -22.39
CA ALA A 150 17.58 1.23 -23.36
C ALA A 150 18.37 0.09 -23.97
N MET A 151 18.77 -0.92 -23.20
CA MET A 151 19.50 -2.09 -23.72
C MET A 151 18.76 -2.90 -24.78
N GLN A 152 17.42 -2.80 -24.82
CA GLN A 152 16.63 -3.53 -25.82
C GLN A 152 16.72 -2.90 -27.22
N SER A 153 17.10 -1.64 -27.33
CA SER A 153 17.08 -0.88 -28.57
C SER A 153 18.40 -0.20 -28.93
N ASP A 154 19.28 0.05 -27.96
CA ASP A 154 20.51 0.82 -28.16
C ASP A 154 21.69 0.19 -27.39
N PRO A 155 22.65 -0.46 -28.10
CA PRO A 155 23.84 -1.00 -27.48
C PRO A 155 24.79 0.06 -26.90
N ARG A 156 24.61 1.35 -27.24
CA ARG A 156 25.44 2.46 -26.70
C ARG A 156 25.25 2.69 -25.21
N VAL A 157 24.28 2.08 -24.57
CA VAL A 157 24.16 2.06 -23.10
C VAL A 157 25.39 1.43 -22.39
N TRP A 158 26.19 0.66 -23.15
CA TRP A 158 27.47 0.13 -22.66
C TRP A 158 28.59 1.18 -22.69
N ASP A 159 28.38 2.29 -23.39
CA ASP A 159 29.34 3.35 -23.56
C ASP A 159 29.05 4.46 -22.54
N TYR A 160 30.02 4.78 -21.70
CA TYR A 160 29.88 5.86 -20.75
C TYR A 160 30.94 6.94 -21.00
N ALA A 161 30.50 8.20 -21.23
CA ALA A 161 31.35 9.38 -21.33
C ALA A 161 31.11 10.32 -20.15
N PRO A 162 31.95 10.33 -19.13
CA PRO A 162 31.95 11.42 -18.18
C PRO A 162 32.26 12.73 -18.91
N ASP A 163 31.55 13.81 -18.55
CA ASP A 163 31.78 15.13 -19.09
C ASP A 163 33.25 15.50 -19.03
N GLY A 164 33.83 15.89 -20.19
CA GLY A 164 35.24 16.27 -20.31
C GLY A 164 36.24 15.14 -20.55
N GLY A 165 35.81 13.93 -20.81
CA GLY A 165 36.65 12.78 -21.09
C GLY A 165 36.71 12.43 -22.57
N ASP A 166 37.88 12.50 -23.18
CA ASP A 166 38.18 11.98 -24.53
C ASP A 166 38.28 10.44 -24.54
N ARG A 167 37.30 9.74 -23.93
CA ARG A 167 37.34 8.27 -23.90
C ARG A 167 36.52 7.72 -25.06
N ALA A 168 37.22 7.06 -25.97
CA ALA A 168 36.57 6.26 -26.99
C ALA A 168 35.74 5.14 -26.34
N TYR A 169 34.47 5.13 -26.60
CA TYR A 169 33.55 4.12 -26.16
C TYR A 169 33.70 2.88 -27.00
N SER A 170 33.99 1.84 -26.46
CA SER A 170 33.93 0.49 -26.98
C SER A 170 34.65 -0.45 -26.01
N HIS A 171 35.07 0.08 -24.90
CA HIS A 171 35.82 -0.67 -23.91
C HIS A 171 34.90 -0.97 -22.74
N ARG A 172 34.67 -2.21 -22.42
CA ARG A 172 33.90 -2.72 -21.28
C ARG A 172 34.28 -2.14 -19.93
N GLY A 173 35.28 -1.26 -19.84
CA GLY A 173 35.74 -0.61 -18.62
C GLY A 173 34.99 0.67 -18.23
N ALA A 174 34.05 1.15 -19.05
CA ALA A 174 33.32 2.38 -18.81
C ALA A 174 31.91 2.18 -18.21
N GLN A 175 31.66 1.08 -17.53
CA GLN A 175 30.37 0.72 -16.94
C GLN A 175 30.04 1.54 -15.68
N PHE A 176 30.06 2.86 -15.80
CA PHE A 176 29.73 3.80 -14.75
C PHE A 176 28.35 4.42 -15.06
N GLY A 177 27.41 4.29 -14.14
CA GLY A 177 26.00 4.68 -14.37
C GLY A 177 25.47 5.75 -13.43
N ASP A 178 26.32 6.32 -12.56
CA ASP A 178 25.89 7.38 -11.65
C ASP A 178 25.66 8.69 -12.43
N ASP A 179 24.69 9.47 -11.98
CA ASP A 179 24.31 10.76 -12.58
C ASP A 179 24.46 11.84 -11.51
N ASP A 180 25.43 12.73 -11.68
CA ASP A 180 25.78 13.76 -10.69
C ASP A 180 24.64 14.78 -10.45
N ARG A 181 23.66 14.83 -11.34
CA ARG A 181 22.48 15.71 -11.18
C ARG A 181 21.51 15.20 -10.12
N PHE A 182 21.53 13.89 -9.83
CA PHE A 182 20.57 13.24 -8.95
C PHE A 182 21.27 12.38 -7.90
N ALA A 183 20.59 12.14 -6.79
CA ALA A 183 21.03 11.11 -5.85
C ALA A 183 21.14 9.77 -6.59
N SER A 184 22.32 9.21 -6.63
CA SER A 184 22.68 8.00 -7.38
C SER A 184 23.64 7.12 -6.59
N GLY A 185 23.95 5.95 -7.13
CA GLY A 185 24.88 4.99 -6.51
C GLY A 185 24.24 4.09 -5.47
N THR A 186 24.88 3.94 -4.31
CA THR A 186 24.44 3.05 -3.22
C THR A 186 23.59 3.77 -2.19
N VAL A 187 22.77 3.01 -1.44
CA VAL A 187 22.03 3.51 -0.28
C VAL A 187 22.98 3.84 0.87
N ALA A 188 24.10 3.13 0.98
CA ALA A 188 25.09 3.33 2.03
C ALA A 188 25.60 4.78 2.06
N GLY A 189 25.57 5.38 3.22
CA GLY A 189 25.98 6.77 3.46
C GLY A 189 24.96 7.83 3.03
N LYS A 190 23.85 7.47 2.37
CA LYS A 190 22.80 8.41 1.98
C LYS A 190 21.97 8.85 3.18
N ARG A 191 21.56 10.12 3.17
CA ARG A 191 20.61 10.67 4.13
C ARG A 191 19.19 10.37 3.66
N VAL A 192 18.59 9.35 4.29
CA VAL A 192 17.20 8.95 4.05
C VAL A 192 16.30 9.64 5.07
N ARG A 193 15.34 10.39 4.59
CA ARG A 193 14.41 11.19 5.40
C ARG A 193 12.99 10.72 5.19
N ILE A 194 12.31 10.32 6.26
CA ILE A 194 11.05 9.62 6.22
C ILE A 194 9.98 10.41 6.98
N VAL A 195 8.82 10.61 6.38
CA VAL A 195 7.63 11.09 7.11
C VAL A 195 6.80 9.88 7.50
N GLY A 196 6.66 9.67 8.81
CA GLY A 196 6.02 8.52 9.41
C GLY A 196 6.99 7.58 10.14
N ALA A 197 6.49 6.92 11.18
CA ALA A 197 7.17 5.85 11.91
C ALA A 197 6.23 4.64 12.15
N GLY A 198 5.15 4.55 11.36
CA GLY A 198 4.21 3.44 11.37
C GLY A 198 4.77 2.18 10.74
N ASN A 199 3.90 1.22 10.47
CA ASN A 199 4.26 -0.13 10.05
C ASN A 199 5.09 -0.20 8.75
N ILE A 200 4.74 0.58 7.72
CA ILE A 200 5.51 0.65 6.47
C ILE A 200 6.82 1.41 6.69
N ALA A 201 6.71 2.62 7.26
CA ALA A 201 7.84 3.53 7.42
C ALA A 201 8.96 2.96 8.29
N SER A 202 8.62 2.29 9.41
CA SER A 202 9.61 1.68 10.29
C SER A 202 10.34 0.49 9.65
N ARG A 203 9.65 -0.31 8.82
CA ARG A 203 10.28 -1.39 8.05
C ARG A 203 11.22 -0.84 6.98
N TYR A 204 10.74 0.14 6.20
CA TYR A 204 11.55 0.80 5.20
C TYR A 204 12.80 1.44 5.83
N ALA A 205 12.64 2.13 6.97
CA ALA A 205 13.75 2.69 7.73
C ALA A 205 14.79 1.62 8.10
N SER A 206 14.34 0.49 8.67
CA SER A 206 15.26 -0.58 9.06
C SER A 206 15.97 -1.23 7.86
N PHE A 207 15.33 -1.33 6.71
CA PHE A 207 15.99 -1.79 5.48
C PHE A 207 17.09 -0.81 5.03
N CYS A 208 16.80 0.50 5.06
CA CYS A 208 17.78 1.52 4.70
C CYS A 208 18.96 1.55 5.69
N VAL A 209 18.69 1.41 7.00
CA VAL A 209 19.72 1.30 8.05
C VAL A 209 20.59 0.07 7.82
N ALA A 210 20.00 -1.09 7.52
CA ALA A 210 20.74 -2.32 7.24
C ALA A 210 21.64 -2.19 6.00
N LEU A 211 21.30 -1.31 5.06
CA LEU A 211 22.12 -0.96 3.91
C LEU A 211 23.12 0.16 4.19
N GLY A 212 23.22 0.66 5.43
CA GLY A 212 24.21 1.66 5.83
C GLY A 212 23.82 3.11 5.59
N ALA A 213 22.53 3.43 5.45
CA ALA A 213 22.05 4.81 5.34
C ALA A 213 22.05 5.54 6.69
N ASP A 214 22.15 6.88 6.65
CA ASP A 214 21.77 7.77 7.76
C ASP A 214 20.27 8.06 7.68
N VAL A 215 19.50 7.45 8.58
CA VAL A 215 18.03 7.51 8.56
C VAL A 215 17.49 8.40 9.67
N ALA A 216 16.67 9.39 9.30
CA ALA A 216 15.86 10.16 10.23
C ALA A 216 14.39 10.12 9.82
N ALA A 217 13.50 10.11 10.82
CA ALA A 217 12.06 10.07 10.59
C ALA A 217 11.32 11.12 11.43
N TYR A 218 10.30 11.71 10.83
CA TYR A 218 9.35 12.61 11.48
C TYR A 218 8.01 11.93 11.66
N ASP A 219 7.58 11.79 12.90
CA ASP A 219 6.23 11.36 13.25
C ASP A 219 5.88 11.91 14.64
N PRO A 220 4.96 12.88 14.76
CA PRO A 220 4.63 13.49 16.04
C PRO A 220 3.84 12.56 16.97
N TYR A 221 3.22 11.51 16.44
CA TYR A 221 2.33 10.61 17.18
C TYR A 221 3.02 9.31 17.60
N ALA A 222 4.06 8.88 16.89
CA ALA A 222 4.75 7.64 17.19
C ALA A 222 5.57 7.74 18.48
N ALA A 223 5.51 6.70 19.29
CA ALA A 223 6.32 6.58 20.50
C ALA A 223 7.79 6.30 20.15
N GLU A 224 8.72 6.74 21.00
CA GLU A 224 10.17 6.58 20.82
C GLU A 224 10.62 5.15 20.45
N PRO A 225 10.04 4.08 21.03
CA PRO A 225 10.41 2.72 20.65
C PRO A 225 10.23 2.39 19.16
N ALA A 226 9.35 3.09 18.43
CA ALA A 226 9.17 2.87 16.99
C ALA A 226 10.39 3.29 16.20
N PHE A 227 10.98 4.45 16.53
CA PHE A 227 12.21 4.95 15.92
C PHE A 227 13.42 4.09 16.29
N HIS A 228 13.53 3.75 17.57
CA HIS A 228 14.65 2.94 18.08
C HIS A 228 14.70 1.56 17.40
N ARG A 229 13.56 0.85 17.33
CA ARG A 229 13.48 -0.46 16.65
C ARG A 229 13.79 -0.38 15.14
N ALA A 230 13.46 0.73 14.52
CA ALA A 230 13.76 0.97 13.12
C ALA A 230 15.22 1.39 12.89
N GLY A 231 15.97 1.71 13.94
CA GLY A 231 17.32 2.26 13.84
C GLY A 231 17.36 3.69 13.27
N ALA A 232 16.20 4.38 13.27
CA ALA A 232 16.08 5.73 12.74
C ALA A 232 16.21 6.77 13.86
N ARG A 233 16.87 7.87 13.58
CA ARG A 233 16.87 9.04 14.46
C ARG A 233 15.52 9.76 14.35
N ARG A 234 14.93 10.14 15.47
CA ARG A 234 13.73 10.98 15.47
C ARG A 234 14.10 12.41 15.10
N GLU A 235 13.37 13.00 14.13
CA GLU A 235 13.39 14.42 13.84
C GLU A 235 12.03 15.04 14.26
N TRP A 236 12.10 16.13 15.02
CA TRP A 236 10.92 16.77 15.58
C TRP A 236 10.29 17.83 14.66
N HIS A 237 11.02 18.25 13.63
CA HIS A 237 10.65 19.33 12.72
C HIS A 237 10.72 18.89 11.27
N LEU A 238 9.59 18.94 10.58
CA LEU A 238 9.52 18.53 9.17
C LEU A 238 10.41 19.40 8.28
N ASP A 239 10.49 20.71 8.55
CA ASP A 239 11.38 21.61 7.81
C ASP A 239 12.86 21.19 7.89
N ARG A 240 13.30 20.69 9.05
CA ARG A 240 14.65 20.18 9.22
C ARG A 240 14.87 18.85 8.53
N LEU A 241 13.82 18.01 8.56
CA LEU A 241 13.86 16.69 7.92
C LEU A 241 14.11 16.81 6.42
N VAL A 242 13.41 17.74 5.74
CA VAL A 242 13.49 17.88 4.28
C VAL A 242 14.80 18.55 3.82
N ALA A 243 15.39 19.41 4.65
CA ALA A 243 16.46 20.30 4.24
C ALA A 243 17.77 19.61 3.78
N ASP A 244 18.02 18.38 4.22
CA ASP A 244 19.23 17.63 3.89
C ASP A 244 18.95 16.28 3.21
N ALA A 245 17.71 16.03 2.77
CA ALA A 245 17.29 14.75 2.22
C ALA A 245 17.95 14.42 0.87
N GLU A 246 18.70 13.34 0.79
CA GLU A 246 19.11 12.75 -0.50
C GLU A 246 18.05 11.78 -1.02
N ILE A 247 17.34 11.10 -0.11
CA ILE A 247 16.19 10.27 -0.38
C ILE A 247 15.06 10.69 0.57
N PHE A 248 13.93 11.08 0.02
CA PHE A 248 12.78 11.56 0.79
C PHE A 248 11.56 10.64 0.59
N ALA A 249 11.04 10.06 1.68
CA ALA A 249 9.97 9.07 1.64
C ALA A 249 8.80 9.44 2.57
N PRO A 250 7.71 10.07 2.08
CA PRO A 250 6.49 10.33 2.84
C PRO A 250 5.64 9.06 2.92
N LEU A 251 5.75 8.31 4.03
CA LEU A 251 5.16 6.96 4.20
C LEU A 251 4.06 6.93 5.28
N VAL A 252 3.22 7.96 5.33
CA VAL A 252 2.02 7.99 6.17
C VAL A 252 0.75 7.66 5.36
N PRO A 253 -0.34 7.21 6.00
CA PRO A 253 -1.63 7.04 5.32
C PRO A 253 -2.21 8.40 4.93
N LEU A 254 -2.99 8.44 3.84
CA LEU A 254 -3.73 9.64 3.44
C LEU A 254 -5.04 9.73 4.22
N MET A 255 -5.09 10.68 5.14
CA MET A 255 -6.25 11.04 5.95
C MET A 255 -6.46 12.56 5.87
N PRO A 256 -7.59 13.11 6.36
CA PRO A 256 -7.77 14.56 6.41
C PRO A 256 -6.59 15.30 7.08
N ALA A 257 -6.02 14.74 8.15
CA ALA A 257 -4.90 15.34 8.89
C ALA A 257 -3.52 15.20 8.19
N THR A 258 -3.37 14.31 7.22
CA THR A 258 -2.10 14.06 6.52
C THR A 258 -2.13 14.49 5.06
N ARG A 259 -3.29 14.92 4.56
CA ARG A 259 -3.40 15.47 3.21
C ARG A 259 -2.60 16.78 3.09
N GLY A 260 -1.65 16.82 2.15
CA GLY A 260 -0.78 17.97 1.97
C GLY A 260 0.11 18.28 3.19
N LEU A 261 0.36 17.29 4.04
CA LEU A 261 1.24 17.44 5.21
C LEU A 261 2.64 17.94 4.78
N VAL A 262 3.15 17.41 3.68
CA VAL A 262 4.36 17.90 3.03
C VAL A 262 3.92 18.98 2.03
N THR A 263 3.99 20.23 2.45
CA THR A 263 3.56 21.39 1.67
C THR A 263 4.50 21.70 0.51
N ALA A 264 4.10 22.62 -0.40
CA ALA A 264 4.97 23.11 -1.46
C ALA A 264 6.29 23.66 -0.91
N ALA A 265 6.27 24.39 0.22
CA ALA A 265 7.47 24.92 0.85
C ALA A 265 8.43 23.81 1.30
N HIS A 266 7.93 22.70 1.85
CA HIS A 266 8.75 21.54 2.18
C HIS A 266 9.36 20.89 0.93
N VAL A 267 8.55 20.75 -0.13
CA VAL A 267 9.01 20.20 -1.41
C VAL A 267 10.11 21.10 -2.02
N ASP A 268 9.92 22.42 -1.97
CA ASP A 268 10.90 23.40 -2.49
C ASP A 268 12.20 23.42 -1.67
N ALA A 269 12.13 23.05 -0.38
CA ALA A 269 13.30 22.94 0.49
C ALA A 269 14.12 21.65 0.29
N LEU A 270 13.62 20.65 -0.44
CA LEU A 270 14.40 19.45 -0.77
C LEU A 270 15.64 19.84 -1.59
N PRO A 271 16.81 19.26 -1.31
CA PRO A 271 18.02 19.50 -2.10
C PRO A 271 17.83 19.15 -3.58
N HIS A 272 18.56 19.84 -4.46
CA HIS A 272 18.65 19.41 -5.86
C HIS A 272 19.19 17.99 -5.93
N GLY A 273 18.63 17.21 -6.83
CA GLY A 273 18.95 15.81 -7.02
C GLY A 273 18.26 14.85 -6.05
N CYS A 274 17.51 15.32 -5.05
CA CYS A 274 16.80 14.46 -4.10
C CYS A 274 15.92 13.44 -4.81
N LEU A 275 15.95 12.18 -4.38
CA LEU A 275 15.05 11.11 -4.84
C LEU A 275 13.81 11.07 -3.95
N VAL A 276 12.67 11.42 -4.52
CA VAL A 276 11.34 11.35 -3.84
C VAL A 276 10.73 9.96 -4.06
N ILE A 277 10.25 9.32 -2.98
CA ILE A 277 9.62 7.99 -3.02
C ILE A 277 8.13 8.11 -2.72
N TRP A 278 7.28 7.83 -3.70
CA TRP A 278 5.84 7.73 -3.51
C TRP A 278 5.37 6.27 -3.51
N ALA A 279 5.27 5.66 -2.34
CA ALA A 279 4.88 4.25 -2.19
C ALA A 279 3.58 4.05 -1.39
N THR A 280 3.06 5.09 -0.72
CA THR A 280 1.81 5.01 0.04
C THR A 280 0.67 5.77 -0.62
N ARG A 281 0.72 7.10 -0.61
CA ARG A 281 -0.25 7.99 -1.27
C ARG A 281 0.44 9.29 -1.68
N ALA A 282 0.30 9.69 -2.94
CA ALA A 282 0.88 10.93 -3.46
C ALA A 282 0.32 12.19 -2.75
N GLY A 283 -0.98 12.18 -2.45
CA GLY A 283 -1.67 13.32 -1.80
C GLY A 283 -1.25 13.65 -0.37
N VAL A 284 -0.28 12.93 0.21
CA VAL A 284 0.42 13.33 1.44
C VAL A 284 1.34 14.53 1.18
N THR A 285 1.84 14.65 -0.04
CA THR A 285 2.67 15.76 -0.51
C THR A 285 1.85 16.73 -1.36
N ASP A 286 2.34 17.95 -1.50
CA ASP A 286 1.92 18.86 -2.57
C ASP A 286 2.40 18.25 -3.90
N THR A 287 1.48 17.62 -4.62
CA THR A 287 1.79 16.86 -5.83
C THR A 287 2.17 17.79 -6.99
N GLU A 288 1.62 18.99 -7.06
CA GLU A 288 1.98 19.98 -8.09
C GLU A 288 3.42 20.46 -7.91
N ALA A 289 3.84 20.72 -6.68
CA ALA A 289 5.22 21.12 -6.38
C ALA A 289 6.21 19.99 -6.73
N VAL A 290 5.90 18.73 -6.36
CA VAL A 290 6.74 17.59 -6.73
C VAL A 290 6.83 17.45 -8.26
N ARG A 291 5.69 17.46 -8.96
CA ARG A 291 5.65 17.36 -10.43
C ARG A 291 6.46 18.47 -11.10
N ARG A 292 6.28 19.71 -10.67
CA ARG A 292 7.02 20.87 -11.19
C ARG A 292 8.52 20.66 -11.07
N ARG A 293 9.03 20.26 -9.90
CA ARG A 293 10.47 20.04 -9.67
C ARG A 293 11.02 18.84 -10.44
N VAL A 294 10.21 17.77 -10.57
CA VAL A 294 10.59 16.61 -11.39
C VAL A 294 10.70 17.00 -12.88
N LEU A 295 9.74 17.78 -13.38
CA LEU A 295 9.72 18.23 -14.77
C LEU A 295 10.84 19.22 -15.09
N ALA A 296 11.32 19.95 -14.08
CA ALA A 296 12.48 20.85 -14.16
C ALA A 296 13.84 20.13 -13.98
N ASP A 297 13.86 18.80 -13.83
CA ASP A 297 15.04 17.98 -13.54
C ASP A 297 15.78 18.40 -12.24
N GLU A 298 15.05 18.99 -11.29
CA GLU A 298 15.60 19.39 -9.99
C GLU A 298 15.60 18.27 -8.96
N VAL A 299 14.64 17.33 -9.07
CA VAL A 299 14.55 16.13 -8.23
C VAL A 299 14.21 14.93 -9.10
N SER A 300 14.45 13.74 -8.59
CA SER A 300 14.01 12.49 -9.21
C SER A 300 12.82 11.91 -8.44
N LEU A 301 12.01 11.07 -9.11
CA LEU A 301 10.81 10.46 -8.54
C LEU A 301 10.82 8.95 -8.77
N ALA A 302 10.54 8.19 -7.72
CA ALA A 302 10.23 6.77 -7.85
C ALA A 302 8.87 6.51 -7.19
N ALA A 303 7.86 6.20 -8.00
CA ALA A 303 6.46 6.23 -7.62
C ALA A 303 5.72 4.94 -7.98
N ASP A 304 4.93 4.44 -7.02
CA ASP A 304 3.90 3.41 -7.24
C ASP A 304 2.49 4.03 -7.16
N VAL A 305 2.38 5.26 -6.66
CA VAL A 305 1.11 5.97 -6.47
C VAL A 305 1.19 7.38 -7.08
N PHE A 306 0.05 7.90 -7.54
CA PHE A 306 -0.01 9.19 -8.23
C PHE A 306 -1.19 10.04 -7.73
N ASP A 307 -1.21 11.29 -8.11
CA ASP A 307 -2.31 12.24 -7.87
C ASP A 307 -3.56 11.88 -8.68
N VAL A 308 -3.37 11.36 -9.89
CA VAL A 308 -4.43 10.85 -10.78
C VAL A 308 -4.12 9.40 -11.13
N GLU A 309 -5.05 8.50 -10.85
CA GLU A 309 -4.95 7.07 -11.16
C GLU A 309 -6.23 6.58 -11.82
N PRO A 310 -6.15 5.83 -12.95
CA PRO A 310 -4.94 5.49 -13.72
C PRO A 310 -4.23 6.71 -14.28
N VAL A 311 -2.88 6.64 -14.33
CA VAL A 311 -2.07 7.71 -14.92
C VAL A 311 -2.40 7.84 -16.41
N PRO A 312 -2.76 9.03 -16.92
CA PRO A 312 -3.04 9.23 -18.34
C PRO A 312 -1.84 8.88 -19.21
N ALA A 313 -2.07 8.25 -20.36
CA ALA A 313 -1.00 7.83 -21.28
C ALA A 313 -0.11 8.99 -21.79
N GLY A 314 -0.63 10.22 -21.79
CA GLY A 314 0.12 11.43 -22.16
C GLY A 314 0.72 12.19 -20.97
N ASP A 315 0.74 11.60 -19.77
CA ASP A 315 1.30 12.28 -18.58
C ASP A 315 2.80 12.56 -18.80
N PRO A 316 3.25 13.81 -18.59
CA PRO A 316 4.63 14.20 -18.86
C PRO A 316 5.68 13.56 -17.91
N LEU A 317 5.28 12.89 -16.84
CA LEU A 317 6.17 12.11 -16.00
C LEU A 317 6.57 10.78 -16.63
N LEU A 318 5.74 10.22 -17.53
CA LEU A 318 5.99 8.92 -18.13
C LEU A 318 7.19 8.95 -19.07
N GLY A 319 8.07 7.96 -18.95
CA GLY A 319 9.23 7.80 -19.82
C GLY A 319 10.42 8.74 -19.53
N ARG A 320 10.34 9.59 -18.50
CA ARG A 320 11.47 10.46 -18.13
C ARG A 320 12.62 9.68 -17.53
N ALA A 321 13.84 10.15 -17.77
CA ALA A 321 15.07 9.53 -17.25
C ALA A 321 15.18 9.62 -15.71
N ASN A 322 14.59 10.67 -15.11
CA ASN A 322 14.56 10.89 -13.67
C ASN A 322 13.29 10.35 -12.98
N VAL A 323 12.47 9.52 -13.66
CA VAL A 323 11.24 8.96 -13.10
C VAL A 323 11.22 7.44 -13.22
N VAL A 324 10.99 6.75 -12.11
CA VAL A 324 10.59 5.33 -12.05
C VAL A 324 9.11 5.29 -11.67
N HIS A 325 8.31 4.53 -12.39
CA HIS A 325 6.87 4.45 -12.12
C HIS A 325 6.33 3.03 -12.25
N THR A 326 5.34 2.70 -11.44
CA THR A 326 4.65 1.41 -11.38
C THR A 326 3.15 1.62 -11.12
N PRO A 327 2.27 0.66 -11.45
CA PRO A 327 0.83 0.88 -11.51
C PRO A 327 0.10 0.59 -10.19
N HIS A 328 0.55 1.12 -9.05
CA HIS A 328 -0.07 1.00 -7.73
C HIS A 328 -0.29 -0.46 -7.30
N ASN A 329 0.75 -1.27 -7.32
CA ASN A 329 0.68 -2.69 -6.98
C ASN A 329 1.54 -3.13 -5.78
N ALA A 330 2.20 -2.21 -5.10
CA ALA A 330 3.10 -2.49 -3.98
C ALA A 330 2.45 -3.31 -2.85
N GLY A 331 1.18 -3.05 -2.53
CA GLY A 331 0.46 -3.73 -1.45
C GLY A 331 -0.27 -5.01 -1.86
N ARG A 332 -0.38 -5.32 -3.15
CA ARG A 332 -1.30 -6.34 -3.68
C ARG A 332 -0.62 -7.67 -3.98
N THR A 333 0.22 -8.15 -3.08
CA THR A 333 0.89 -9.44 -3.23
C THR A 333 0.00 -10.60 -2.78
N ARG A 334 0.28 -11.81 -3.28
CA ARG A 334 -0.35 -13.04 -2.78
C ARG A 334 -0.18 -13.19 -1.27
N HIS A 335 1.00 -12.88 -0.75
CA HIS A 335 1.29 -12.93 0.68
C HIS A 335 0.41 -11.96 1.48
N ALA A 336 0.28 -10.71 1.04
CA ALA A 336 -0.56 -9.72 1.73
C ALA A 336 -2.04 -10.14 1.76
N ASN A 337 -2.56 -10.71 0.67
CA ASN A 337 -3.93 -11.24 0.63
C ASN A 337 -4.12 -12.41 1.60
N ALA A 338 -3.19 -13.38 1.62
CA ALA A 338 -3.25 -14.53 2.52
C ALA A 338 -3.13 -14.11 3.98
N GLU A 339 -2.24 -13.17 4.29
CA GLU A 339 -2.05 -12.68 5.66
C GLU A 339 -3.28 -11.89 6.15
N TRP A 340 -3.91 -11.10 5.28
CA TRP A 340 -5.20 -10.47 5.61
C TRP A 340 -6.25 -11.51 6.01
N ALA A 341 -6.46 -12.51 5.15
CA ALA A 341 -7.43 -13.57 5.42
C ALA A 341 -7.12 -14.31 6.72
N ARG A 342 -5.85 -14.62 6.98
CA ARG A 342 -5.39 -15.29 8.21
C ARG A 342 -5.68 -14.44 9.46
N GLN A 343 -5.34 -13.15 9.43
CA GLN A 343 -5.58 -12.23 10.57
C GLN A 343 -7.08 -12.03 10.79
N LEU A 344 -7.87 -11.96 9.72
CA LEU A 344 -9.31 -11.85 9.83
C LEU A 344 -9.92 -13.11 10.45
N ALA A 345 -9.57 -14.28 9.92
CA ALA A 345 -10.06 -15.56 10.45
C ALA A 345 -9.71 -15.78 11.92
N ALA A 346 -8.53 -15.37 12.35
CA ALA A 346 -8.04 -15.54 13.72
C ALA A 346 -8.83 -14.73 14.79
N GLN A 347 -9.68 -13.78 14.37
CA GLN A 347 -10.52 -13.02 15.30
C GLN A 347 -11.83 -13.75 15.64
N PHE A 348 -12.27 -14.66 14.78
CA PHE A 348 -13.51 -15.42 15.00
C PHE A 348 -13.26 -16.59 15.95
N THR A 349 -14.29 -16.89 16.76
CA THR A 349 -14.23 -18.06 17.65
C THR A 349 -14.38 -19.36 16.85
N ASP A 350 -13.96 -20.47 17.45
CA ASP A 350 -14.18 -21.79 16.86
C ASP A 350 -15.67 -22.15 16.88
N LEU A 351 -16.15 -22.89 15.87
CA LEU A 351 -17.52 -23.38 15.73
C LEU A 351 -17.60 -24.88 15.91
#